data_b6d46146c58a4710c057fccf8a7a08f0
#
_entry.id   b6d46146c58a4710c057fccf8a7a08f0
#
_cell.length_a   1.000
_cell.length_b   1.000
_cell.length_c   1.000
_cell.angle_alpha   90.00
_cell.angle_beta   90.00
_cell.angle_gamma   90.00
#
_symmetry.space_group_name_H-M   'P 1'
#
loop_
_entity.id
_entity.type
_entity.pdbx_description
1 polymer ?
#
loop_
_entity_poly.entity_id
_entity_poly.type
_entity_poly.pdbx_seq_one_letter_code
_entity_poly.pdbx_strand_id
1 'polypeptide(L)'
;HLSYSFEKAQSMVAASKKLKFPMLGGSSLPVTWRLPSIEMPFGAHIEEAVMVGVGGSDPMDFHALEGMQCMLERRQGGETGVRAVQMFTGDAAWKAGWSKDLLSAALSRSDTPLGLTVKDGRTQDLTAPGVLESLVETPAAYRIEYRDGLRATLLMLNGAVKDFNFAARVRGAGILSTQFLLTPVPNVTYSACLVSKIEQMFMTRHAPYPIERTLLTSGILESCLDSKKQNQKRLETPHLAVAYRPVREPQYAA
;
A
#
# COMPACT_ATOMS: atom_id res chain seq x y z
N HIS A 1 10.73 5.73 3.03
CA HIS A 1 10.19 7.07 2.76
C HIS A 1 11.31 8.07 2.49
N LEU A 2 10.94 9.24 1.91
CA LEU A 2 11.94 10.25 1.55
C LEU A 2 12.49 10.97 2.78
N SER A 3 11.65 11.22 3.77
CA SER A 3 12.01 11.87 5.02
C SER A 3 10.97 11.54 6.09
N TYR A 4 11.30 11.82 7.34
CA TYR A 4 10.37 11.75 8.48
C TYR A 4 9.37 12.93 8.51
N SER A 5 9.52 13.91 7.62
CA SER A 5 8.64 15.06 7.47
C SER A 5 8.26 15.23 6.01
N PHE A 6 6.96 15.40 5.75
CA PHE A 6 6.45 15.65 4.40
C PHE A 6 7.01 16.95 3.80
N GLU A 7 7.15 18.00 4.60
CA GLU A 7 7.76 19.27 4.17
C GLU A 7 9.20 19.06 3.67
N LYS A 8 10.00 18.27 4.38
CA LYS A 8 11.37 17.94 3.94
C LYS A 8 11.37 17.08 2.70
N ALA A 9 10.45 16.12 2.61
CA ALA A 9 10.28 15.32 1.40
C ALA A 9 9.91 16.18 0.18
N GLN A 10 9.00 17.14 0.35
CA GLN A 10 8.68 18.13 -0.69
C GLN A 10 9.91 18.94 -1.11
N SER A 11 10.71 19.40 -0.14
CA SER A 11 11.94 20.16 -0.43
C SER A 11 12.94 19.34 -1.23
N MET A 12 13.09 18.04 -0.95
CA MET A 12 13.96 17.13 -1.72
C MET A 12 13.48 16.96 -3.16
N VAL A 13 12.17 16.74 -3.35
CA VAL A 13 11.58 16.62 -4.69
C VAL A 13 11.69 17.93 -5.47
N ALA A 14 11.47 19.07 -4.81
CA ALA A 14 11.65 20.38 -5.43
C ALA A 14 13.11 20.63 -5.84
N ALA A 15 14.07 20.23 -5.00
CA ALA A 15 15.51 20.32 -5.33
C ALA A 15 15.87 19.46 -6.53
N SER A 16 15.38 18.22 -6.62
CA SER A 16 15.57 17.36 -7.79
C SER A 16 15.08 18.02 -9.08
N LYS A 17 13.87 18.59 -9.06
CA LYS A 17 13.30 19.29 -10.21
C LYS A 17 14.09 20.55 -10.58
N LYS A 18 14.47 21.35 -9.58
CA LYS A 18 15.27 22.58 -9.79
C LYS A 18 16.65 22.29 -10.38
N LEU A 19 17.32 21.26 -9.87
CA LEU A 19 18.67 20.88 -10.26
C LEU A 19 18.69 19.88 -11.43
N LYS A 20 17.51 19.46 -11.91
CA LYS A 20 17.32 18.58 -13.08
C LYS A 20 18.07 17.24 -12.99
N PHE A 21 18.09 16.63 -11.80
CA PHE A 21 18.56 15.26 -11.65
C PHE A 21 17.40 14.28 -11.40
N PRO A 22 17.48 13.05 -11.93
CA PRO A 22 16.47 12.05 -11.64
C PRO A 22 16.49 11.64 -10.19
N MET A 23 15.34 11.39 -9.60
CA MET A 23 15.20 10.99 -8.21
C MET A 23 14.32 9.75 -8.13
N LEU A 24 14.82 8.73 -7.43
CA LEU A 24 14.11 7.50 -7.15
C LEU A 24 14.04 7.30 -5.64
N GLY A 25 12.93 6.81 -5.16
CA GLY A 25 12.73 6.47 -3.73
C GLY A 25 11.61 5.46 -3.58
N GLY A 26 11.33 5.07 -2.35
CA GLY A 26 10.22 4.20 -2.04
C GLY A 26 10.63 2.81 -1.57
N SER A 27 9.67 1.91 -1.64
CA SER A 27 9.76 0.52 -1.23
C SER A 27 10.20 -0.39 -2.37
N SER A 28 10.71 -1.58 -2.05
CA SER A 28 10.86 -2.68 -3.01
C SER A 28 9.53 -3.32 -3.39
N LEU A 29 8.47 -3.20 -2.59
CA LEU A 29 7.18 -3.85 -2.87
C LEU A 29 6.59 -3.48 -4.25
N PRO A 30 6.57 -2.23 -4.69
CA PRO A 30 6.06 -1.88 -6.02
C PRO A 30 6.76 -2.58 -7.18
N VAL A 31 8.01 -2.99 -6.99
CA VAL A 31 8.87 -3.55 -8.05
C VAL A 31 9.18 -5.03 -7.90
N THR A 32 8.81 -5.68 -6.80
CA THR A 32 8.95 -7.12 -6.60
C THR A 32 7.92 -7.91 -7.42
N TRP A 33 8.04 -9.23 -7.44
CA TRP A 33 7.06 -10.13 -8.09
C TRP A 33 5.68 -10.03 -7.44
N ARG A 34 4.67 -10.46 -8.19
CA ARG A 34 3.28 -10.55 -7.72
C ARG A 34 2.71 -11.94 -7.94
N LEU A 35 1.93 -12.43 -6.99
CA LEU A 35 1.26 -13.73 -7.04
C LEU A 35 -0.25 -13.58 -6.79
N PRO A 36 -1.09 -13.81 -7.83
CA PRO A 36 -0.72 -13.99 -9.24
C PRO A 36 -0.08 -12.73 -9.83
N SER A 37 0.62 -12.89 -10.97
CA SER A 37 1.27 -11.78 -11.69
C SER A 37 0.22 -10.86 -12.31
N ILE A 38 -0.32 -9.95 -11.50
CA ILE A 38 -1.37 -9.00 -11.85
C ILE A 38 -0.88 -7.57 -11.68
N GLU A 39 -1.04 -6.77 -12.73
CA GLU A 39 -0.96 -5.32 -12.64
C GLU A 39 -2.37 -4.73 -12.71
N MET A 40 -2.60 -3.64 -11.98
CA MET A 40 -3.84 -2.88 -12.13
C MET A 40 -3.94 -2.37 -13.58
N PRO A 41 -5.02 -2.70 -14.32
CA PRO A 41 -5.19 -2.19 -15.67
C PRO A 41 -5.09 -0.67 -15.71
N PHE A 42 -4.34 -0.15 -16.68
CA PHE A 42 -4.16 1.29 -16.81
C PHE A 42 -5.49 1.97 -17.19
N GLY A 43 -5.90 2.95 -16.39
CA GLY A 43 -7.19 3.61 -16.56
C GLY A 43 -8.38 2.86 -15.94
N ALA A 44 -8.12 1.87 -15.08
CA ALA A 44 -9.17 1.13 -14.39
C ALA A 44 -10.04 2.03 -13.52
N HIS A 45 -11.35 1.79 -13.53
CA HIS A 45 -12.27 2.44 -12.59
C HIS A 45 -12.29 1.64 -11.29
N ILE A 46 -11.48 2.05 -10.33
CA ILE A 46 -11.39 1.41 -9.01
C ILE A 46 -12.47 2.02 -8.10
N GLU A 47 -13.33 1.16 -7.53
CA GLU A 47 -14.42 1.58 -6.65
C GLU A 47 -13.99 1.61 -5.18
N GLU A 48 -13.22 0.63 -4.76
CA GLU A 48 -12.68 0.50 -3.41
C GLU A 48 -11.46 -0.42 -3.43
N ALA A 49 -10.53 -0.24 -2.48
CA ALA A 49 -9.38 -1.11 -2.33
C ALA A 49 -9.05 -1.38 -0.86
N VAL A 50 -8.48 -2.56 -0.62
CA VAL A 50 -7.93 -2.99 0.66
C VAL A 50 -6.52 -3.51 0.45
N MET A 51 -5.61 -3.09 1.31
CA MET A 51 -4.28 -3.66 1.45
C MET A 51 -4.17 -4.28 2.84
N VAL A 52 -3.62 -5.48 2.92
CA VAL A 52 -3.29 -6.15 4.18
C VAL A 52 -1.79 -6.25 4.28
N GLY A 53 -1.24 -5.92 5.42
CA GLY A 53 0.19 -5.99 5.67
C GLY A 53 0.55 -6.43 7.08
N VAL A 54 1.81 -6.75 7.25
CA VAL A 54 2.46 -7.02 8.53
C VAL A 54 3.33 -5.82 8.90
N GLY A 55 3.34 -5.43 10.14
CA GLY A 55 4.11 -4.29 10.60
C GLY A 55 4.02 -4.14 12.12
N GLY A 56 3.92 -2.95 12.59
CA GLY A 56 3.95 -2.55 14.00
C GLY A 56 4.94 -1.41 14.19
N SER A 57 5.50 -0.94 13.06
CA SER A 57 6.37 0.22 13.02
C SER A 57 6.16 0.98 11.71
N ASP A 58 6.33 2.28 11.76
CA ASP A 58 6.16 3.19 10.62
C ASP A 58 6.86 2.73 9.32
N PRO A 59 8.09 2.16 9.35
CA PRO A 59 8.75 1.66 8.14
C PRO A 59 7.96 0.56 7.43
N MET A 60 7.37 -0.38 8.17
CA MET A 60 6.60 -1.48 7.58
C MET A 60 5.27 -0.97 7.00
N ASP A 61 4.61 -0.08 7.71
CA ASP A 61 3.37 0.58 7.28
C ASP A 61 3.62 1.39 5.99
N PHE A 62 4.79 2.06 5.89
CA PHE A 62 5.21 2.72 4.66
C PHE A 62 5.35 1.76 3.48
N HIS A 63 5.95 0.58 3.69
CA HIS A 63 6.07 -0.43 2.63
C HIS A 63 4.69 -0.84 2.10
N ALA A 64 3.73 -1.08 3.00
CA ALA A 64 2.37 -1.43 2.62
C ALA A 64 1.67 -0.30 1.84
N LEU A 65 1.84 0.96 2.26
CA LEU A 65 1.31 2.13 1.55
C LEU A 65 1.90 2.25 0.13
N GLU A 66 3.19 2.03 -0.05
CA GLU A 66 3.85 2.03 -1.36
C GLU A 66 3.31 0.93 -2.28
N GLY A 67 3.13 -0.29 -1.74
CA GLY A 67 2.53 -1.41 -2.47
C GLY A 67 1.08 -1.11 -2.88
N MET A 68 0.29 -0.55 -1.99
CA MET A 68 -1.08 -0.14 -2.30
C MET A 68 -1.10 0.98 -3.36
N GLN A 69 -0.29 2.01 -3.17
CA GLN A 69 -0.29 3.20 -4.04
C GLN A 69 0.11 2.86 -5.47
N CYS A 70 1.09 1.96 -5.70
CA CYS A 70 1.50 1.60 -7.05
C CYS A 70 0.39 0.90 -7.86
N MET A 71 -0.57 0.26 -7.19
CA MET A 71 -1.76 -0.27 -7.83
C MET A 71 -2.80 0.83 -8.10
N LEU A 72 -3.04 1.69 -7.12
CA LEU A 72 -4.11 2.70 -7.17
C LEU A 72 -3.80 3.86 -8.12
N GLU A 73 -2.53 4.25 -8.28
CA GLU A 73 -2.15 5.37 -9.16
C GLU A 73 -2.49 5.14 -10.64
N ARG A 74 -2.67 3.86 -11.04
CA ARG A 74 -3.00 3.45 -12.41
C ARG A 74 -4.47 3.63 -12.78
N ARG A 75 -5.30 4.07 -11.83
CA ARG A 75 -6.75 4.28 -12.03
C ARG A 75 -7.07 5.38 -13.05
N GLN A 76 -8.30 5.41 -13.48
CA GLN A 76 -8.81 6.43 -14.39
C GLN A 76 -8.50 7.84 -13.87
N GLY A 77 -7.93 8.66 -14.73
CA GLY A 77 -7.50 10.01 -14.36
C GLY A 77 -6.09 10.10 -13.77
N GLY A 78 -5.48 8.99 -13.35
CA GLY A 78 -4.18 8.97 -12.65
C GLY A 78 -4.31 9.40 -11.19
N GLU A 79 -3.18 9.77 -10.57
CA GLU A 79 -3.19 10.22 -9.17
C GLU A 79 -3.58 11.71 -9.05
N THR A 80 -4.51 11.99 -8.14
CA THR A 80 -5.06 13.35 -7.91
C THR A 80 -4.74 13.89 -6.51
N GLY A 81 -4.14 13.07 -5.67
CA GLY A 81 -3.85 13.36 -4.27
C GLY A 81 -4.94 12.89 -3.31
N VAL A 82 -4.67 13.06 -2.03
CA VAL A 82 -5.52 12.63 -0.91
C VAL A 82 -6.25 13.82 -0.31
N ARG A 83 -7.56 13.64 -0.05
CA ARG A 83 -8.42 14.66 0.56
C ARG A 83 -8.41 14.58 2.07
N ALA A 84 -8.48 13.37 2.61
CA ALA A 84 -8.50 13.14 4.04
C ALA A 84 -7.95 11.77 4.40
N VAL A 85 -7.46 11.66 5.63
CA VAL A 85 -7.01 10.40 6.21
C VAL A 85 -7.57 10.22 7.62
N GLN A 86 -7.62 8.95 8.06
CA GLN A 86 -7.92 8.61 9.43
C GLN A 86 -7.21 7.30 9.79
N MET A 87 -6.49 7.28 10.89
CA MET A 87 -5.90 6.07 11.44
C MET A 87 -6.70 5.57 12.63
N PHE A 88 -7.06 4.30 12.60
CA PHE A 88 -7.72 3.61 13.69
C PHE A 88 -6.77 2.58 14.30
N THR A 89 -6.82 2.39 15.60
CA THR A 89 -6.03 1.39 16.34
C THR A 89 -6.89 0.65 17.35
N GLY A 90 -6.48 -0.56 17.73
CA GLY A 90 -7.26 -1.41 18.65
C GLY A 90 -8.64 -1.74 18.07
N ASP A 91 -9.64 -1.84 18.93
CA ASP A 91 -11.01 -2.21 18.54
C ASP A 91 -11.64 -1.31 17.48
N ALA A 92 -11.20 -0.05 17.38
CA ALA A 92 -11.69 0.87 16.38
C ALA A 92 -11.26 0.48 14.94
N ALA A 93 -10.13 -0.23 14.78
CA ALA A 93 -9.67 -0.70 13.48
C ALA A 93 -10.65 -1.70 12.87
N TRP A 94 -11.28 -2.55 13.67
CA TRP A 94 -12.28 -3.51 13.23
C TRP A 94 -13.59 -2.85 12.78
N LYS A 95 -13.84 -1.64 13.24
CA LYS A 95 -15.05 -0.83 12.93
C LYS A 95 -14.79 0.26 11.90
N ALA A 96 -13.61 0.26 11.24
CA ALA A 96 -13.21 1.31 10.31
C ALA A 96 -13.99 1.32 8.96
N GLY A 97 -14.93 0.40 8.75
CA GLY A 97 -15.84 0.40 7.59
C GLY A 97 -15.19 -0.03 6.28
N TRP A 98 -14.22 -0.93 6.32
CA TRP A 98 -13.60 -1.58 5.17
C TRP A 98 -14.48 -2.71 4.61
N SER A 99 -14.27 -3.07 3.33
CA SER A 99 -15.01 -4.15 2.66
C SER A 99 -14.50 -5.52 3.10
N LYS A 100 -15.41 -6.35 3.64
CA LYS A 100 -15.10 -7.75 4.01
C LYS A 100 -14.72 -8.60 2.81
N ASP A 101 -15.38 -8.39 1.66
CA ASP A 101 -15.09 -9.14 0.43
C ASP A 101 -13.68 -8.86 -0.06
N LEU A 102 -13.24 -7.60 0.00
CA LEU A 102 -11.88 -7.22 -0.39
C LEU A 102 -10.85 -7.74 0.62
N LEU A 103 -11.16 -7.70 1.91
CA LEU A 103 -10.31 -8.30 2.92
C LEU A 103 -10.15 -9.80 2.69
N SER A 104 -11.25 -10.53 2.46
CA SER A 104 -11.23 -11.96 2.15
C SER A 104 -10.40 -12.26 0.90
N ALA A 105 -10.57 -11.45 -0.16
CA ALA A 105 -9.81 -11.60 -1.39
C ALA A 105 -8.31 -11.32 -1.21
N ALA A 106 -7.94 -10.33 -0.39
CA ALA A 106 -6.54 -10.06 -0.05
C ALA A 106 -5.94 -11.21 0.78
N LEU A 107 -6.63 -11.64 1.83
CA LEU A 107 -6.17 -12.75 2.69
C LEU A 107 -6.03 -14.07 1.92
N SER A 108 -6.85 -14.31 0.89
CA SER A 108 -6.76 -15.51 0.05
C SER A 108 -5.44 -15.60 -0.75
N ARG A 109 -4.66 -14.52 -0.79
CA ARG A 109 -3.35 -14.45 -1.45
C ARG A 109 -2.18 -14.66 -0.50
N SER A 110 -2.44 -14.65 0.80
CA SER A 110 -1.38 -14.78 1.80
C SER A 110 -0.72 -16.16 1.77
N ASP A 111 0.62 -16.17 1.82
CA ASP A 111 1.43 -17.37 2.04
C ASP A 111 1.50 -17.74 3.52
N THR A 112 1.07 -16.86 4.39
CA THR A 112 1.00 -17.18 5.80
C THR A 112 0.00 -18.32 5.95
N PRO A 113 0.39 -19.45 6.58
CA PRO A 113 -0.55 -20.53 6.84
C PRO A 113 -1.67 -20.03 7.75
N LEU A 114 -2.69 -19.44 7.15
CA LEU A 114 -3.87 -18.89 7.81
C LEU A 114 -4.69 -19.99 8.47
N GLY A 115 -4.32 -21.19 8.26
CA GLY A 115 -4.88 -22.37 8.86
C GLY A 115 -3.89 -23.10 9.71
N LEU A 116 -3.08 -22.40 10.48
CA LEU A 116 -2.30 -23.06 11.55
C LEU A 116 -3.20 -23.86 12.47
N THR A 117 -4.47 -23.63 12.40
CA THR A 117 -5.48 -24.50 12.97
C THR A 117 -6.51 -24.86 11.93
N VAL A 118 -6.22 -25.93 11.20
CA VAL A 118 -7.29 -26.79 10.69
C VAL A 118 -8.03 -27.29 11.91
N LYS A 119 -8.97 -26.51 12.39
CA LYS A 119 -9.87 -26.96 13.45
C LYS A 119 -10.83 -27.95 12.80
N ASP A 120 -10.84 -29.16 13.25
CA ASP A 120 -11.74 -30.24 12.79
C ASP A 120 -11.62 -30.58 11.28
N GLY A 121 -10.44 -30.45 10.69
CA GLY A 121 -10.24 -30.78 9.28
C GLY A 121 -10.80 -29.76 8.28
N ARG A 122 -11.25 -28.60 8.74
CA ARG A 122 -11.85 -27.54 7.92
C ARG A 122 -10.92 -26.34 7.78
N THR A 123 -10.90 -25.74 6.60
CA THR A 123 -10.21 -24.47 6.37
C THR A 123 -10.81 -23.40 7.26
N GLN A 124 -9.98 -22.64 7.95
CA GLN A 124 -10.44 -21.56 8.80
C GLN A 124 -10.87 -20.37 7.93
N ASP A 125 -12.07 -19.86 8.15
CA ASP A 125 -12.51 -18.58 7.58
C ASP A 125 -12.00 -17.43 8.46
N LEU A 126 -10.92 -16.80 8.02
CA LEU A 126 -10.31 -15.66 8.75
C LEU A 126 -11.23 -14.43 8.81
N THR A 127 -12.22 -14.33 7.95
CA THR A 127 -13.17 -13.21 7.94
C THR A 127 -14.39 -13.47 8.83
N ALA A 128 -14.48 -14.68 9.42
CA ALA A 128 -15.53 -14.97 10.40
C ALA A 128 -15.35 -14.10 11.66
N PRO A 129 -16.46 -13.63 12.27
CA PRO A 129 -16.40 -12.79 13.46
C PRO A 129 -15.54 -13.41 14.58
N GLY A 130 -14.66 -12.61 15.15
CA GLY A 130 -13.80 -13.01 16.26
C GLY A 130 -12.53 -13.75 15.86
N VAL A 131 -12.36 -14.15 14.59
CA VAL A 131 -11.18 -14.92 14.18
C VAL A 131 -9.96 -14.02 14.05
N LEU A 132 -10.01 -12.96 13.26
CA LEU A 132 -8.90 -12.01 13.14
C LEU A 132 -8.63 -11.31 14.48
N GLU A 133 -9.68 -10.94 15.20
CA GLU A 133 -9.58 -10.31 16.52
C GLU A 133 -8.81 -11.19 17.52
N SER A 134 -8.91 -12.51 17.40
CA SER A 134 -8.17 -13.45 18.27
C SER A 134 -6.71 -13.64 17.89
N LEU A 135 -6.33 -13.31 16.65
CA LEU A 135 -4.98 -13.50 16.12
C LEU A 135 -4.14 -12.21 16.17
N VAL A 136 -4.79 -11.05 16.13
CA VAL A 136 -4.14 -9.74 15.98
C VAL A 136 -4.27 -8.94 17.26
N GLU A 137 -3.18 -8.81 18.02
CA GLU A 137 -3.17 -8.08 19.28
C GLU A 137 -3.24 -6.55 19.10
N THR A 138 -2.59 -6.04 18.05
CA THR A 138 -2.44 -4.60 17.81
C THR A 138 -2.87 -4.21 16.40
N PRO A 139 -4.17 -4.32 16.07
CA PRO A 139 -4.65 -3.96 14.74
C PRO A 139 -4.55 -2.46 14.49
N ALA A 140 -4.20 -2.10 13.24
CA ALA A 140 -4.30 -0.73 12.77
C ALA A 140 -4.98 -0.70 11.40
N ALA A 141 -5.81 0.33 11.18
CA ALA A 141 -6.47 0.58 9.91
C ALA A 141 -6.22 2.03 9.48
N TYR A 142 -5.69 2.21 8.28
CA TYR A 142 -5.47 3.49 7.63
C TYR A 142 -6.59 3.70 6.61
N ARG A 143 -7.53 4.57 6.88
CA ARG A 143 -8.54 4.99 5.92
C ARG A 143 -8.02 6.16 5.12
N ILE A 144 -8.01 6.05 3.80
CA ILE A 144 -7.49 7.05 2.87
C ILE A 144 -8.61 7.42 1.91
N GLU A 145 -8.94 8.69 1.86
CA GLU A 145 -9.94 9.25 0.97
C GLU A 145 -9.24 10.10 -0.11
N TYR A 146 -9.22 9.61 -1.33
CA TYR A 146 -8.62 10.32 -2.46
C TYR A 146 -9.52 11.47 -2.94
N ARG A 147 -8.94 12.43 -3.64
CA ARG A 147 -9.65 13.63 -4.12
C ARG A 147 -10.68 13.31 -5.20
N ASP A 148 -10.49 12.24 -5.95
CA ASP A 148 -11.42 11.75 -6.99
C ASP A 148 -12.54 10.85 -6.44
N GLY A 149 -12.61 10.67 -5.13
CA GLY A 149 -13.65 9.91 -4.44
C GLY A 149 -13.30 8.45 -4.15
N LEU A 150 -12.17 7.94 -4.65
CA LEU A 150 -11.71 6.60 -4.29
C LEU A 150 -11.47 6.52 -2.77
N ARG A 151 -11.89 5.40 -2.17
CA ARG A 151 -11.56 5.04 -0.79
C ARG A 151 -10.68 3.80 -0.78
N ALA A 152 -9.60 3.87 -0.01
CA ALA A 152 -8.74 2.72 0.23
C ALA A 152 -8.49 2.55 1.73
N THR A 153 -8.32 1.31 2.14
CA THR A 153 -7.97 0.96 3.51
C THR A 153 -6.74 0.07 3.54
N LEU A 154 -5.74 0.48 4.31
CA LEU A 154 -4.63 -0.40 4.69
C LEU A 154 -4.93 -0.98 6.08
N LEU A 155 -4.85 -2.30 6.20
CA LEU A 155 -4.99 -3.04 7.45
C LEU A 155 -3.64 -3.66 7.82
N MET A 156 -3.10 -3.29 8.98
CA MET A 156 -1.90 -3.91 9.54
C MET A 156 -2.34 -4.96 10.56
N LEU A 157 -2.14 -6.24 10.19
CA LEU A 157 -2.70 -7.40 10.89
C LEU A 157 -1.59 -8.33 11.41
N ASN A 158 -0.74 -7.79 12.30
CA ASN A 158 0.32 -8.56 12.96
C ASN A 158 -0.26 -9.75 13.73
N GLY A 159 0.29 -10.93 13.48
CA GLY A 159 -0.19 -12.19 14.04
C GLY A 159 -1.04 -12.98 13.05
N ALA A 160 -1.80 -12.32 12.18
CA ALA A 160 -2.60 -12.99 11.15
C ALA A 160 -1.84 -13.22 9.84
N VAL A 161 -1.00 -12.28 9.40
CA VAL A 161 -0.22 -12.38 8.16
C VAL A 161 1.24 -12.03 8.37
N LYS A 162 2.11 -12.50 7.47
CA LYS A 162 3.55 -12.18 7.43
C LYS A 162 3.96 -11.58 6.08
N ASP A 163 3.00 -11.19 5.27
CA ASP A 163 3.16 -10.75 3.89
C ASP A 163 2.28 -9.53 3.59
N PHE A 164 2.28 -9.12 2.32
CA PHE A 164 1.56 -7.93 1.85
C PHE A 164 0.63 -8.33 0.72
N ASN A 165 -0.67 -8.15 0.92
CA ASN A 165 -1.71 -8.61 0.01
C ASN A 165 -2.67 -7.48 -0.33
N PHE A 166 -2.97 -7.36 -1.60
CA PHE A 166 -3.82 -6.29 -2.14
C PHE A 166 -5.08 -6.88 -2.78
N ALA A 167 -6.19 -6.19 -2.61
CA ALA A 167 -7.42 -6.44 -3.38
C ALA A 167 -8.12 -5.12 -3.71
N ALA A 168 -8.72 -5.06 -4.89
CA ALA A 168 -9.51 -3.91 -5.31
C ALA A 168 -10.74 -4.36 -6.11
N ARG A 169 -11.86 -3.65 -5.93
CA ARG A 169 -13.05 -3.78 -6.75
C ARG A 169 -12.92 -2.87 -7.97
N VAL A 170 -12.92 -3.47 -9.14
CA VAL A 170 -12.74 -2.78 -10.41
C VAL A 170 -14.02 -2.93 -11.22
N ARG A 171 -14.61 -1.81 -11.63
CA ARG A 171 -15.84 -1.82 -12.44
C ARG A 171 -15.63 -2.58 -13.74
N GLY A 172 -16.49 -3.55 -14.00
CA GLY A 172 -16.43 -4.39 -15.19
C GLY A 172 -15.43 -5.55 -15.14
N ALA A 173 -14.58 -5.61 -14.11
CA ALA A 173 -13.59 -6.70 -13.94
C ALA A 173 -13.76 -7.49 -12.62
N GLY A 174 -14.64 -7.04 -11.71
CA GLY A 174 -14.84 -7.67 -10.42
C GLY A 174 -13.72 -7.36 -9.42
N ILE A 175 -13.33 -8.34 -8.62
CA ILE A 175 -12.26 -8.17 -7.62
C ILE A 175 -10.95 -8.69 -8.20
N LEU A 176 -9.95 -7.82 -8.27
CA LEU A 176 -8.58 -8.16 -8.56
C LEU A 176 -7.79 -8.23 -7.24
N SER A 177 -7.00 -9.30 -7.05
CA SER A 177 -6.19 -9.46 -5.85
C SER A 177 -4.85 -10.10 -6.16
N THR A 178 -3.79 -9.66 -5.45
CA THR A 178 -2.43 -10.18 -5.61
C THR A 178 -1.64 -10.02 -4.32
N GLN A 179 -0.68 -10.91 -4.12
CA GLN A 179 0.36 -10.78 -3.10
C GLN A 179 1.55 -10.05 -3.72
N PHE A 180 2.21 -9.20 -2.94
CA PHE A 180 3.55 -8.68 -3.21
C PHE A 180 4.56 -9.67 -2.60
N LEU A 181 5.22 -10.43 -3.45
CA LEU A 181 6.06 -11.53 -3.01
C LEU A 181 7.34 -11.03 -2.32
N LEU A 182 7.51 -11.44 -1.08
CA LEU A 182 8.77 -11.36 -0.36
C LEU A 182 9.36 -12.77 -0.29
N THR A 183 10.49 -12.96 -0.96
CA THR A 183 11.15 -14.27 -0.95
C THR A 183 11.58 -14.65 0.47
N PRO A 184 11.50 -15.96 0.83
CA PRO A 184 11.88 -16.43 2.17
C PRO A 184 13.34 -16.13 2.51
N VAL A 185 13.60 -15.89 3.78
CA VAL A 185 14.97 -15.73 4.32
C VAL A 185 15.79 -17.00 4.07
N PRO A 186 17.05 -16.91 3.68
CA PRO A 186 17.91 -15.71 3.60
C PRO A 186 17.85 -14.98 2.26
N ASN A 187 16.96 -15.33 1.37
CA ASN A 187 16.85 -14.75 0.05
C ASN A 187 16.23 -13.34 0.11
N VAL A 188 16.95 -12.33 -0.41
CA VAL A 188 16.50 -10.92 -0.46
C VAL A 188 16.35 -10.44 -1.90
N THR A 189 15.96 -11.30 -2.83
CA THR A 189 15.84 -10.98 -4.26
C THR A 189 14.82 -9.86 -4.55
N TYR A 190 13.84 -9.63 -3.69
CA TYR A 190 12.99 -8.43 -3.75
C TYR A 190 13.81 -7.12 -3.71
N SER A 191 14.94 -7.11 -3.00
CA SER A 191 15.86 -5.97 -3.00
C SER A 191 16.60 -5.86 -4.33
N ALA A 192 16.94 -6.97 -4.98
CA ALA A 192 17.54 -6.98 -6.31
C ALA A 192 16.61 -6.33 -7.36
N CYS A 193 15.30 -6.54 -7.26
CA CYS A 193 14.33 -5.84 -8.11
C CYS A 193 14.42 -4.32 -7.97
N LEU A 194 14.58 -3.82 -6.74
CA LEU A 194 14.76 -2.37 -6.52
C LEU A 194 16.12 -1.88 -7.04
N VAL A 195 17.19 -2.64 -6.81
CA VAL A 195 18.55 -2.33 -7.32
C VAL A 195 18.54 -2.25 -8.84
N SER A 196 17.86 -3.17 -9.54
CA SER A 196 17.69 -3.13 -10.99
C SER A 196 17.05 -1.80 -11.48
N LYS A 197 16.05 -1.29 -10.73
CA LYS A 197 15.44 0.03 -11.05
C LYS A 197 16.40 1.19 -10.79
N ILE A 198 17.24 1.08 -9.77
CA ILE A 198 18.30 2.06 -9.50
C ILE A 198 19.33 2.05 -10.64
N GLU A 199 19.79 0.88 -11.08
CA GLU A 199 20.68 0.74 -12.24
C GLU A 199 20.06 1.31 -13.49
N GLN A 200 18.80 0.99 -13.78
CA GLN A 200 18.05 1.56 -14.91
C GLN A 200 18.08 3.09 -14.87
N MET A 201 17.85 3.70 -13.70
CA MET A 201 17.90 5.15 -13.55
C MET A 201 19.30 5.72 -13.85
N PHE A 202 20.36 5.09 -13.35
CA PHE A 202 21.73 5.53 -13.64
C PHE A 202 22.09 5.41 -15.12
N MET A 203 21.71 4.30 -15.77
CA MET A 203 21.98 4.04 -17.17
C MET A 203 21.22 4.99 -18.11
N THR A 204 19.95 5.22 -17.81
CA THR A 204 19.06 6.01 -18.66
C THR A 204 19.02 7.50 -18.31
N ARG A 205 19.46 7.85 -17.11
CA ARG A 205 19.32 9.19 -16.50
C ARG A 205 17.86 9.63 -16.34
N HIS A 206 16.93 8.65 -16.25
CA HIS A 206 15.52 8.89 -16.03
C HIS A 206 15.01 7.96 -14.91
N ALA A 207 14.20 8.50 -14.01
CA ALA A 207 13.55 7.67 -12.99
C ALA A 207 12.51 6.74 -13.65
N PRO A 208 12.52 5.43 -13.35
CA PRO A 208 11.60 4.46 -13.96
C PRO A 208 10.14 4.67 -13.57
N TYR A 209 9.88 5.38 -12.48
CA TYR A 209 8.55 5.78 -12.04
C TYR A 209 8.60 7.12 -11.28
N PRO A 210 7.46 7.84 -11.18
CA PRO A 210 7.43 9.16 -10.55
C PRO A 210 7.77 9.11 -9.06
N ILE A 211 8.67 9.98 -8.61
CA ILE A 211 9.02 10.16 -7.19
C ILE A 211 7.83 10.69 -6.37
N GLU A 212 6.85 11.27 -7.03
CA GLU A 212 5.62 11.78 -6.44
C GLU A 212 4.81 10.67 -5.74
N ARG A 213 4.93 9.39 -6.16
CA ARG A 213 4.37 8.25 -5.43
C ARG A 213 4.89 8.24 -4.00
N THR A 214 6.21 8.22 -3.86
CA THR A 214 6.87 8.16 -2.54
C THR A 214 6.66 9.44 -1.73
N LEU A 215 6.56 10.58 -2.40
CA LEU A 215 6.18 11.82 -1.74
C LEU A 215 4.78 11.71 -1.13
N LEU A 216 3.80 11.26 -1.91
CA LEU A 216 2.42 11.10 -1.45
C LEU A 216 2.30 10.09 -0.29
N THR A 217 2.91 8.92 -0.43
CA THR A 217 2.88 7.87 0.61
C THR A 217 3.57 8.30 1.90
N SER A 218 4.65 9.09 1.82
CA SER A 218 5.29 9.71 3.00
C SER A 218 4.33 10.67 3.72
N GLY A 219 3.61 11.49 2.97
CA GLY A 219 2.64 12.41 3.56
C GLY A 219 1.39 11.71 4.11
N ILE A 220 0.92 10.64 3.45
CA ILE A 220 -0.18 9.82 3.97
C ILE A 220 0.21 9.23 5.33
N LEU A 221 1.41 8.63 5.43
CA LEU A 221 1.89 8.04 6.68
C LEU A 221 1.96 9.09 7.79
N GLU A 222 2.62 10.23 7.55
CA GLU A 222 2.72 11.32 8.54
C GLU A 222 1.34 11.79 9.00
N SER A 223 0.42 12.05 8.07
CA SER A 223 -0.93 12.52 8.40
C SER A 223 -1.74 11.46 9.18
N CYS A 224 -1.55 10.17 8.89
CA CYS A 224 -2.18 9.10 9.63
C CYS A 224 -1.61 8.98 11.06
N LEU A 225 -0.29 9.13 11.23
CA LEU A 225 0.32 9.17 12.55
C LEU A 225 -0.16 10.38 13.37
N ASP A 226 -0.38 11.51 12.72
CA ASP A 226 -0.97 12.70 13.38
C ASP A 226 -2.45 12.49 13.71
N SER A 227 -3.22 11.78 12.87
CA SER A 227 -4.57 11.33 13.21
C SER A 227 -4.57 10.49 14.48
N LYS A 228 -3.66 9.51 14.58
CA LYS A 228 -3.48 8.67 15.77
C LYS A 228 -3.20 9.52 17.03
N LYS A 229 -2.25 10.46 16.95
CA LYS A 229 -1.91 11.38 18.04
C LYS A 229 -3.09 12.27 18.47
N GLN A 230 -3.99 12.60 17.53
CA GLN A 230 -5.20 13.38 17.77
C GLN A 230 -6.42 12.49 18.07
N ASN A 231 -6.24 11.41 18.81
CA ASN A 231 -7.30 10.48 19.20
C ASN A 231 -8.06 9.88 17.99
N GLN A 232 -7.32 9.50 16.96
CA GLN A 232 -7.88 8.86 15.76
C GLN A 232 -8.86 9.78 14.99
N LYS A 233 -8.66 11.09 15.08
CA LYS A 233 -9.48 12.07 14.39
C LYS A 233 -9.26 11.97 12.88
N ARG A 234 -10.35 12.07 12.10
CA ARG A 234 -10.28 12.26 10.66
C ARG A 234 -9.69 13.63 10.35
N LEU A 235 -8.62 13.66 9.57
CA LEU A 235 -7.90 14.88 9.20
C LEU A 235 -8.07 15.18 7.71
N GLU A 236 -8.48 16.41 7.40
CA GLU A 236 -8.40 16.94 6.04
C GLU A 236 -6.93 17.19 5.67
N THR A 237 -6.54 16.81 4.46
CA THR A 237 -5.14 16.87 4.00
C THR A 237 -4.96 17.70 2.73
N PRO A 238 -5.28 18.99 2.73
CA PRO A 238 -5.12 19.83 1.54
C PRO A 238 -3.68 19.88 1.04
N HIS A 239 -2.70 19.70 1.90
CA HIS A 239 -1.28 19.61 1.56
C HIS A 239 -0.91 18.36 0.76
N LEU A 240 -1.73 17.31 0.79
CA LEU A 240 -1.54 16.09 -0.01
C LEU A 240 -2.18 16.17 -1.40
N ALA A 241 -2.34 17.36 -1.95
CA ALA A 241 -2.75 17.58 -3.34
C ALA A 241 -1.59 17.25 -4.31
N VAL A 242 -1.05 16.04 -4.21
CA VAL A 242 0.07 15.55 -5.03
C VAL A 242 -0.50 14.80 -6.23
N ALA A 243 -0.58 15.47 -7.38
CA ALA A 243 -1.07 14.87 -8.61
C ALA A 243 0.09 14.48 -9.53
N TYR A 244 0.00 13.30 -10.12
CA TYR A 244 0.97 12.82 -11.10
C TYR A 244 0.39 11.74 -12.03
N ARG A 245 1.11 11.43 -13.08
CA ARG A 245 0.76 10.34 -14.02
C ARG A 245 1.69 9.16 -13.80
N PRO A 246 1.15 7.96 -13.55
CA PRO A 246 1.97 6.75 -13.48
C PRO A 246 2.48 6.38 -14.87
N VAL A 247 3.54 5.58 -14.91
CA VAL A 247 4.02 4.99 -16.16
C VAL A 247 3.06 3.90 -16.62
N ARG A 248 2.92 3.76 -17.95
CA ARG A 248 2.03 2.74 -18.52
C ARG A 248 2.58 1.35 -18.33
N GLU A 249 3.88 1.21 -18.56
CA GLU A 249 4.55 -0.09 -18.46
C GLU A 249 4.62 -0.58 -17.02
N PRO A 250 4.31 -1.85 -16.77
CA PRO A 250 4.52 -2.45 -15.45
C PRO A 250 5.96 -2.30 -14.99
N GLN A 251 6.16 -1.99 -13.73
CA GLN A 251 7.49 -1.79 -13.15
C GLN A 251 7.91 -2.94 -12.21
N TYR A 252 7.03 -3.88 -11.94
CA TYR A 252 7.33 -5.05 -11.11
C TYR A 252 8.06 -6.13 -11.91
N ALA A 253 8.75 -7.01 -11.21
CA ALA A 253 9.40 -8.18 -11.81
C ALA A 253 8.33 -9.21 -12.24
N ALA A 254 8.45 -9.73 -13.45
CA ALA A 254 7.55 -10.73 -14.06
C ALA A 254 8.29 -12.06 -14.27
#